data_f4b8152c33ce5384b3113dcc2586b6c5
#
_entry.id   f4b8152c33ce5384b3113dcc2586b6c5
#
_cell.length_a   1.000
_cell.length_b   1.000
_cell.length_c   1.000
_cell.angle_alpha   90.00
_cell.angle_beta   90.00
_cell.angle_gamma   90.00
#
_symmetry.space_group_name_H-M   'P 1'
#
loop_
_entity.id
_entity.type
_entity.pdbx_description
1 polymer ?
#
loop_
_entity_poly.entity_id
_entity_poly.type
_entity_poly.pdbx_seq_one_letter_code
_entity_poly.pdbx_strand_id
1 'polypeptide(L)'
;MSFGRPMTLALLALLAACASSTAVRLAASSASAFEGAAYAGETVELEKATPGAQQYRVFQQGATGFVSVQSVRDGAEEVASNFCGRKGKTFRGVSETASKPPHILGNFPRVELVFECTDKPNATTAPAPSTGKYEKLATLKKLLDSGAITQSEFEREKAKVLAEP
;
A
#
# COMPACT_ATOMS: atom_id res chain seq x y z
N MET A 1 -34.40 -47.00 17.99
CA MET A 1 -33.55 -46.36 18.97
C MET A 1 -32.17 -46.17 18.34
N SER A 2 -31.86 -44.98 17.84
CA SER A 2 -30.50 -44.67 17.40
C SER A 2 -30.31 -43.18 17.54
N PHE A 3 -29.57 -42.79 18.57
CA PHE A 3 -29.10 -41.41 18.83
C PHE A 3 -27.81 -41.19 18.13
N GLY A 4 -27.82 -40.51 16.97
CA GLY A 4 -26.64 -40.01 16.27
C GLY A 4 -26.43 -38.55 16.57
N ARG A 5 -25.40 -38.24 17.30
CA ARG A 5 -24.98 -36.86 17.70
C ARG A 5 -24.31 -36.13 16.55
N PRO A 6 -24.77 -34.96 16.12
CA PRO A 6 -23.98 -34.03 15.36
C PRO A 6 -23.37 -32.97 16.33
N MET A 7 -22.23 -33.27 16.94
CA MET A 7 -21.55 -32.35 17.87
C MET A 7 -20.09 -32.09 17.50
N THR A 8 -19.76 -32.06 16.23
CA THR A 8 -18.39 -31.82 15.76
C THR A 8 -18.23 -30.71 14.72
N LEU A 9 -19.27 -29.96 14.41
CA LEU A 9 -19.18 -28.87 13.41
C LEU A 9 -19.09 -27.44 14.01
N ALA A 10 -19.09 -27.29 15.33
CA ALA A 10 -19.15 -25.96 15.97
C ALA A 10 -17.78 -25.37 16.36
N LEU A 11 -16.67 -26.04 16.10
CA LEU A 11 -15.35 -25.60 16.62
C LEU A 11 -14.38 -25.05 15.57
N LEU A 12 -14.80 -24.84 14.32
CA LEU A 12 -13.93 -24.29 13.28
C LEU A 12 -14.21 -22.83 12.88
N ALA A 13 -15.10 -22.13 13.58
CA ALA A 13 -15.51 -20.77 13.21
C ALA A 13 -14.78 -19.65 13.96
N LEU A 14 -13.74 -19.92 14.76
CA LEU A 14 -13.17 -18.95 15.70
C LEU A 14 -11.76 -18.44 15.37
N LEU A 15 -11.26 -18.61 14.13
CA LEU A 15 -9.92 -18.19 13.75
C LEU A 15 -9.87 -17.20 12.57
N ALA A 16 -10.93 -16.48 12.30
CA ALA A 16 -10.87 -15.31 11.44
C ALA A 16 -10.54 -14.08 12.29
N ALA A 17 -9.30 -13.97 12.78
CA ALA A 17 -8.76 -12.70 13.24
C ALA A 17 -8.57 -11.81 11.99
N CYS A 18 -9.66 -11.19 11.55
CA CYS A 18 -9.70 -10.39 10.34
C CYS A 18 -8.96 -9.08 10.58
N ALA A 19 -7.89 -8.83 9.82
CA ALA A 19 -7.50 -7.48 9.50
C ALA A 19 -8.75 -6.76 8.99
N SER A 20 -9.16 -5.66 9.63
CA SER A 20 -10.35 -4.94 9.22
C SER A 20 -9.98 -3.90 8.18
N SER A 21 -10.53 -4.08 6.98
CA SER A 21 -10.44 -3.11 5.88
C SER A 21 -11.82 -2.52 5.64
N THR A 22 -11.92 -1.20 5.53
CA THR A 22 -13.17 -0.55 5.15
C THR A 22 -13.28 -0.47 3.63
N ALA A 23 -14.53 -0.47 3.13
CA ALA A 23 -14.77 -0.15 1.73
C ALA A 23 -14.30 1.28 1.42
N VAL A 24 -13.77 1.49 0.21
CA VAL A 24 -13.42 2.83 -0.29
C VAL A 24 -14.66 3.72 -0.30
N ARG A 25 -14.56 4.92 0.29
CA ARG A 25 -15.62 5.92 0.38
C ARG A 25 -15.16 7.25 -0.19
N LEU A 26 -16.11 8.13 -0.51
CA LEU A 26 -15.79 9.52 -0.85
C LEU A 26 -15.25 10.25 0.39
N ALA A 27 -14.09 10.91 0.27
CA ALA A 27 -13.49 11.61 1.40
C ALA A 27 -14.38 12.76 1.90
N ALA A 28 -15.01 13.49 0.99
CA ALA A 28 -15.88 14.63 1.32
C ALA A 28 -17.16 14.27 2.11
N SER A 29 -17.61 13.02 2.02
CA SER A 29 -18.84 12.55 2.69
C SER A 29 -18.61 11.48 3.75
N SER A 30 -17.37 11.25 4.15
CA SER A 30 -16.99 10.27 5.17
C SER A 30 -16.07 10.89 6.21
N ALA A 31 -16.36 10.66 7.49
CA ALA A 31 -15.47 11.02 8.58
C ALA A 31 -14.18 10.18 8.53
N SER A 32 -13.10 10.73 9.07
CA SER A 32 -11.85 9.98 9.28
C SER A 32 -12.07 8.90 10.34
N ALA A 33 -11.44 7.74 10.14
CA ALA A 33 -11.43 6.68 11.14
C ALA A 33 -10.60 7.06 12.39
N PHE A 34 -9.81 8.12 12.32
CA PHE A 34 -9.07 8.67 13.45
C PHE A 34 -9.81 9.78 14.16
N GLU A 35 -10.91 10.30 13.60
CA GLU A 35 -11.75 11.31 14.26
C GLU A 35 -12.48 10.71 15.46
N GLY A 36 -12.25 11.27 16.64
CA GLY A 36 -12.80 10.77 17.90
C GLY A 36 -12.22 9.43 18.39
N ALA A 37 -11.19 8.91 17.73
CA ALA A 37 -10.53 7.69 18.17
C ALA A 37 -9.75 7.90 19.48
N ALA A 38 -9.74 6.86 20.35
CA ALA A 38 -9.01 6.89 21.62
C ALA A 38 -7.49 7.09 21.44
N TYR A 39 -6.96 6.66 20.30
CA TYR A 39 -5.54 6.83 19.95
C TYR A 39 -5.45 7.67 18.68
N ALA A 40 -4.81 8.82 18.79
CA ALA A 40 -4.57 9.72 17.67
C ALA A 40 -3.61 9.12 16.63
N GLY A 41 -3.81 9.52 15.38
CA GLY A 41 -2.86 9.26 14.29
C GLY A 41 -1.95 10.46 14.04
N GLU A 42 -0.97 10.26 13.17
CA GLU A 42 -0.17 11.30 12.57
C GLU A 42 -0.48 11.37 11.07
N THR A 43 -0.83 12.58 10.61
CA THR A 43 -1.15 12.80 9.20
C THR A 43 0.05 13.38 8.47
N VAL A 44 0.39 12.79 7.33
CA VAL A 44 1.43 13.24 6.42
C VAL A 44 0.80 13.53 5.07
N GLU A 45 1.12 14.68 4.46
CA GLU A 45 0.80 14.94 3.07
C GLU A 45 1.76 14.17 2.17
N LEU A 46 1.24 13.39 1.23
CA LEU A 46 2.00 12.60 0.26
C LEU A 46 2.20 13.42 -1.01
N GLU A 47 1.10 13.86 -1.59
CA GLU A 47 1.09 14.70 -2.79
C GLU A 47 0.03 15.78 -2.68
N LYS A 48 0.27 16.90 -3.36
CA LYS A 48 -0.70 17.99 -3.41
C LYS A 48 -1.96 17.55 -4.18
N ALA A 49 -3.11 17.74 -3.55
CA ALA A 49 -4.40 17.43 -4.15
C ALA A 49 -4.62 18.18 -5.48
N THR A 50 -5.19 17.51 -6.46
CA THR A 50 -5.61 18.16 -7.72
C THR A 50 -6.86 19.01 -7.46
N PRO A 51 -6.85 20.31 -7.80
CA PRO A 51 -8.03 21.15 -7.65
C PRO A 51 -9.25 20.56 -8.37
N GLY A 52 -10.35 20.38 -7.63
CA GLY A 52 -11.59 19.83 -8.18
C GLY A 52 -11.62 18.32 -8.41
N ALA A 53 -10.53 17.60 -8.16
CA ALA A 53 -10.53 16.14 -8.27
C ALA A 53 -11.32 15.48 -7.14
N GLN A 54 -11.98 14.38 -7.48
CA GLN A 54 -12.71 13.58 -6.51
C GLN A 54 -11.74 12.77 -5.66
N GLN A 55 -11.79 12.97 -4.35
CA GLN A 55 -10.97 12.25 -3.38
C GLN A 55 -11.76 11.12 -2.75
N TYR A 56 -11.03 10.04 -2.49
CA TYR A 56 -11.52 8.83 -1.85
C TYR A 56 -10.73 8.56 -0.58
N ARG A 57 -11.32 7.78 0.31
CA ARG A 57 -10.72 7.38 1.57
C ARG A 57 -10.84 5.87 1.73
N VAL A 58 -9.77 5.25 2.23
CA VAL A 58 -9.74 3.86 2.65
C VAL A 58 -9.01 3.76 3.99
N PHE A 59 -9.53 2.93 4.88
CA PHE A 59 -8.92 2.65 6.18
C PHE A 59 -8.58 1.17 6.28
N GLN A 60 -7.43 0.87 6.87
CA GLN A 60 -7.00 -0.47 7.18
C GLN A 60 -6.39 -0.55 8.58
N GLN A 61 -6.62 -1.67 9.27
CA GLN A 61 -6.08 -1.95 10.59
C GLN A 61 -5.46 -3.35 10.61
N GLY A 62 -4.30 -3.46 11.24
CA GLY A 62 -3.67 -4.74 11.50
C GLY A 62 -4.47 -5.58 12.50
N ALA A 63 -4.44 -6.90 12.32
CA ALA A 63 -5.14 -7.83 13.20
C ALA A 63 -4.56 -7.88 14.62
N THR A 64 -3.30 -7.51 14.79
CA THR A 64 -2.59 -7.48 16.08
C THR A 64 -1.64 -6.31 16.16
N GLY A 65 -1.13 -6.01 17.36
CA GLY A 65 -0.09 -5.00 17.56
C GLY A 65 1.29 -5.36 16.99
N PHE A 66 1.48 -6.60 16.54
CA PHE A 66 2.74 -7.09 15.95
C PHE A 66 2.82 -6.90 14.43
N VAL A 67 1.73 -6.54 13.78
CA VAL A 67 1.73 -6.17 12.35
C VAL A 67 2.45 -4.84 12.21
N SER A 68 3.32 -4.70 11.21
CA SER A 68 3.97 -3.41 10.96
C SER A 68 3.00 -2.39 10.35
N VAL A 69 3.16 -1.11 10.67
CA VAL A 69 2.39 -0.02 10.02
C VAL A 69 2.61 -0.05 8.51
N GLN A 70 3.84 -0.39 8.06
CA GLN A 70 4.14 -0.52 6.64
C GLN A 70 3.27 -1.59 5.96
N SER A 71 3.14 -2.77 6.56
CA SER A 71 2.29 -3.83 5.99
C SER A 71 0.81 -3.42 5.91
N VAL A 72 0.33 -2.64 6.88
CA VAL A 72 -1.04 -2.09 6.86
C VAL A 72 -1.18 -1.05 5.75
N ARG A 73 -0.16 -0.21 5.54
CA ARG A 73 -0.09 0.77 4.44
C ARG A 73 -0.14 0.09 3.08
N ASP A 74 0.72 -0.90 2.86
CA ASP A 74 0.78 -1.65 1.60
C ASP A 74 -0.59 -2.25 1.24
N GLY A 75 -1.29 -2.79 2.23
CA GLY A 75 -2.64 -3.31 2.05
C GLY A 75 -3.68 -2.22 1.72
N ALA A 76 -3.59 -1.05 2.34
CA ALA A 76 -4.47 0.09 2.03
C ALA A 76 -4.21 0.62 0.61
N GLU A 77 -2.95 0.72 0.19
CA GLU A 77 -2.56 1.10 -1.17
C GLU A 77 -3.01 0.08 -2.22
N GLU A 78 -2.95 -1.21 -1.92
CA GLU A 78 -3.46 -2.25 -2.80
C GLU A 78 -4.97 -2.09 -3.03
N VAL A 79 -5.74 -1.86 -1.96
CA VAL A 79 -7.19 -1.63 -2.07
C VAL A 79 -7.49 -0.38 -2.90
N ALA A 80 -6.76 0.72 -2.66
CA ALA A 80 -6.91 1.98 -3.40
C ALA A 80 -6.54 1.82 -4.88
N SER A 81 -5.42 1.15 -5.16
CA SER A 81 -4.94 0.87 -6.52
C SER A 81 -5.93 0.01 -7.31
N ASN A 82 -6.44 -1.04 -6.68
CA ASN A 82 -7.46 -1.91 -7.27
C ASN A 82 -8.77 -1.15 -7.53
N PHE A 83 -9.16 -0.23 -6.64
CA PHE A 83 -10.34 0.63 -6.83
C PHE A 83 -10.18 1.54 -8.03
N CYS A 84 -9.05 2.24 -8.17
CA CYS A 84 -8.77 3.10 -9.32
C CYS A 84 -8.61 2.28 -10.61
N GLY A 85 -7.95 1.12 -10.53
CA GLY A 85 -7.76 0.20 -11.65
C GLY A 85 -9.07 -0.25 -12.28
N ARG A 86 -10.11 -0.56 -11.46
CA ARG A 86 -11.45 -0.88 -11.96
C ARG A 86 -12.14 0.27 -12.71
N LYS A 87 -11.68 1.51 -12.50
CA LYS A 87 -12.13 2.71 -13.22
C LYS A 87 -11.24 3.05 -14.42
N GLY A 88 -10.26 2.21 -14.75
CA GLY A 88 -9.28 2.50 -15.81
C GLY A 88 -8.28 3.59 -15.45
N LYS A 89 -8.17 3.94 -14.16
CA LYS A 89 -7.35 5.04 -13.64
C LYS A 89 -6.18 4.52 -12.80
N THR A 90 -5.25 5.42 -12.48
CA THR A 90 -4.10 5.16 -11.60
C THR A 90 -4.34 5.78 -10.23
N PHE A 91 -3.95 5.06 -9.19
CA PHE A 91 -3.94 5.55 -7.82
C PHE A 91 -2.91 6.67 -7.65
N ARG A 92 -3.28 7.71 -6.89
CA ARG A 92 -2.40 8.77 -6.42
C ARG A 92 -2.74 9.14 -4.99
N GLY A 93 -1.82 8.90 -4.05
CA GLY A 93 -1.97 9.23 -2.64
C GLY A 93 -1.91 10.75 -2.42
N VAL A 94 -2.87 11.28 -1.67
CA VAL A 94 -2.92 12.70 -1.28
C VAL A 94 -2.40 12.87 0.14
N SER A 95 -2.94 12.12 1.08
CA SER A 95 -2.47 12.13 2.46
C SER A 95 -2.64 10.77 3.13
N GLU A 96 -1.85 10.55 4.14
CA GLU A 96 -1.90 9.35 4.98
C GLU A 96 -2.02 9.76 6.44
N THR A 97 -2.89 9.07 7.19
CA THR A 97 -2.91 9.13 8.64
C THR A 97 -2.56 7.75 9.19
N ALA A 98 -1.50 7.67 9.99
CA ALA A 98 -1.05 6.42 10.59
C ALA A 98 -1.07 6.49 12.12
N SER A 99 -1.37 5.36 12.78
CA SER A 99 -1.31 5.25 14.24
C SER A 99 0.11 5.33 14.74
N LYS A 100 0.28 5.92 15.93
CA LYS A 100 1.58 6.03 16.61
C LYS A 100 1.83 4.85 17.56
N PRO A 101 3.08 4.37 17.70
CA PRO A 101 3.42 3.40 18.72
C PRO A 101 3.28 4.01 20.14
N PRO A 102 3.19 3.17 21.19
CA PRO A 102 3.27 1.71 21.16
C PRO A 102 1.96 1.06 20.71
N HIS A 103 2.05 -0.01 19.90
CA HIS A 103 0.88 -0.74 19.40
C HIS A 103 0.46 -1.86 20.36
N ILE A 104 0.00 -1.46 21.55
CA ILE A 104 -0.44 -2.33 22.64
C ILE A 104 -1.83 -1.90 23.16
N LEU A 105 -2.47 -2.73 23.96
CA LEU A 105 -3.72 -2.41 24.66
C LEU A 105 -4.85 -1.89 23.74
N GLY A 106 -4.98 -2.50 22.55
CA GLY A 106 -6.00 -2.10 21.57
C GLY A 106 -5.57 -0.99 20.60
N ASN A 107 -4.42 -0.36 20.81
CA ASN A 107 -3.83 0.53 19.82
C ASN A 107 -3.13 -0.31 18.72
N PHE A 108 -3.89 -0.98 17.87
CA PHE A 108 -3.33 -1.73 16.76
C PHE A 108 -2.84 -0.81 15.64
N PRO A 109 -1.85 -1.25 14.84
CA PRO A 109 -1.41 -0.51 13.66
C PRO A 109 -2.58 -0.19 12.73
N ARG A 110 -2.76 1.07 12.37
CA ARG A 110 -3.86 1.56 11.53
C ARG A 110 -3.33 2.58 10.55
N VAL A 111 -3.86 2.53 9.34
CA VAL A 111 -3.56 3.49 8.28
C VAL A 111 -4.86 3.91 7.61
N GLU A 112 -5.02 5.20 7.38
CA GLU A 112 -6.05 5.77 6.54
C GLU A 112 -5.38 6.53 5.40
N LEU A 113 -5.74 6.20 4.15
CA LEU A 113 -5.27 6.89 2.97
C LEU A 113 -6.40 7.74 2.39
N VAL A 114 -6.09 9.00 2.10
CA VAL A 114 -6.88 9.84 1.20
C VAL A 114 -6.17 9.87 -0.14
N PHE A 115 -6.89 9.59 -1.22
CA PHE A 115 -6.31 9.43 -2.55
C PHE A 115 -7.24 9.90 -3.65
N GLU A 116 -6.68 10.09 -4.83
CA GLU A 116 -7.37 10.39 -6.07
C GLU A 116 -7.14 9.28 -7.09
N CYS A 117 -8.08 9.13 -8.03
CA CYS A 117 -7.88 8.31 -9.21
C CYS A 117 -7.62 9.22 -10.39
N THR A 118 -6.39 9.26 -10.86
CA THR A 118 -5.95 10.07 -12.00
C THR A 118 -5.97 9.26 -13.28
N ASP A 119 -6.12 9.92 -14.42
CA ASP A 119 -5.96 9.24 -15.70
C ASP A 119 -4.54 8.68 -15.82
N LYS A 120 -4.42 7.52 -16.45
CA LYS A 120 -3.09 6.97 -16.71
C LYS A 120 -2.31 8.01 -17.50
N PRO A 121 -1.10 8.39 -17.06
CA PRO A 121 -0.27 9.26 -17.87
C PRO A 121 -0.13 8.58 -19.24
N ASN A 122 -0.56 9.28 -20.30
CA ASN A 122 -0.28 8.83 -21.66
C ASN A 122 1.23 8.57 -21.73
N ALA A 123 1.62 7.40 -22.21
CA ALA A 123 3.03 6.99 -22.34
C ALA A 123 3.89 7.96 -23.18
N THR A 124 3.28 9.02 -23.70
CA THR A 124 3.92 10.04 -24.55
C THR A 124 4.35 11.31 -23.79
N THR A 125 3.99 11.50 -22.49
CA THR A 125 4.29 12.77 -21.80
C THR A 125 4.68 12.61 -20.31
N ALA A 126 4.83 11.41 -19.79
CA ALA A 126 5.53 11.24 -18.54
C ALA A 126 7.02 11.22 -18.86
N PRO A 127 7.88 12.04 -18.19
CA PRO A 127 9.24 11.59 -17.98
C PRO A 127 9.05 10.21 -17.35
N ALA A 128 9.57 9.16 -17.99
CA ALA A 128 9.66 7.85 -17.36
C ALA A 128 10.13 8.13 -15.92
N PRO A 129 9.51 7.54 -14.85
CA PRO A 129 10.15 7.59 -13.57
C PRO A 129 11.57 7.23 -13.91
N SER A 130 12.49 8.15 -13.66
CA SER A 130 13.89 7.84 -13.79
C SER A 130 14.07 6.67 -12.85
N THR A 131 13.91 5.46 -13.40
CA THR A 131 14.48 4.26 -12.80
C THR A 131 15.93 4.66 -12.74
N GLY A 132 16.28 5.24 -11.60
CA GLY A 132 17.39 6.16 -11.54
C GLY A 132 18.59 5.37 -11.99
N LYS A 133 19.55 6.01 -12.64
CA LYS A 133 20.83 5.39 -13.01
C LYS A 133 21.31 4.42 -11.91
N TYR A 134 21.04 4.77 -10.66
CA TYR A 134 21.34 3.98 -9.46
C TYR A 134 20.52 2.70 -9.32
N GLU A 135 19.24 2.67 -9.70
CA GLU A 135 18.44 1.43 -9.67
C GLU A 135 18.86 0.47 -10.77
N LYS A 136 19.15 0.99 -11.98
CA LYS A 136 19.72 0.17 -13.05
C LYS A 136 21.05 -0.43 -12.62
N LEU A 137 21.93 0.37 -11.98
CA LEU A 137 23.21 -0.09 -11.44
C LEU A 137 23.03 -1.11 -10.31
N ALA A 138 22.07 -0.91 -9.42
CA ALA A 138 21.76 -1.87 -8.35
C ALA A 138 21.25 -3.21 -8.92
N THR A 139 20.44 -3.17 -9.97
CA THR A 139 19.96 -4.37 -10.67
C THR A 139 21.10 -5.09 -11.37
N LEU A 140 21.97 -4.37 -12.08
CA LEU A 140 23.16 -4.94 -12.72
C LEU A 140 24.08 -5.60 -11.67
N LYS A 141 24.25 -4.98 -10.50
CA LYS A 141 25.05 -5.55 -9.42
C LYS A 141 24.45 -6.86 -8.90
N LYS A 142 23.13 -6.95 -8.72
CA LYS A 142 22.45 -8.19 -8.34
C LYS A 142 22.64 -9.30 -9.37
N LEU A 143 22.60 -8.97 -10.67
CA LEU A 143 22.83 -9.94 -11.74
C LEU A 143 24.26 -10.45 -11.72
N LEU A 144 25.25 -9.60 -11.46
CA LEU A 144 26.64 -10.01 -11.29
C LEU A 144 26.80 -10.92 -10.06
N ASP A 145 26.24 -10.51 -8.90
CA ASP A 145 26.37 -11.28 -7.67
C ASP A 145 25.67 -12.65 -7.73
N SER A 146 24.60 -12.76 -8.52
CA SER A 146 23.94 -14.04 -8.81
C SER A 146 24.64 -14.89 -9.87
N GLY A 147 25.69 -14.38 -10.52
CA GLY A 147 26.39 -15.07 -11.62
C GLY A 147 25.61 -15.09 -12.95
N ALA A 148 24.52 -14.33 -13.05
CA ALA A 148 23.71 -14.25 -14.26
C ALA A 148 24.42 -13.48 -15.40
N ILE A 149 25.36 -12.60 -15.06
CA ILE A 149 26.23 -11.89 -16.00
C ILE A 149 27.68 -11.97 -15.51
N THR A 150 28.61 -11.87 -16.45
CA THR A 150 30.04 -11.82 -16.17
C THR A 150 30.50 -10.42 -15.78
N GLN A 151 31.67 -10.31 -15.16
CA GLN A 151 32.28 -9.02 -14.82
C GLN A 151 32.44 -8.10 -16.05
N SER A 152 32.83 -8.65 -17.19
CA SER A 152 32.98 -7.88 -18.42
C SER A 152 31.67 -7.36 -19.00
N GLU A 153 30.59 -8.11 -18.86
CA GLU A 153 29.24 -7.67 -19.25
C GLU A 153 28.74 -6.59 -18.32
N PHE A 154 28.94 -6.76 -17.01
CA PHE A 154 28.60 -5.75 -16.02
C PHE A 154 29.27 -4.40 -16.29
N GLU A 155 30.61 -4.37 -16.53
CA GLU A 155 31.31 -3.11 -16.79
C GLU A 155 30.86 -2.45 -18.11
N ARG A 156 30.53 -3.24 -19.12
CA ARG A 156 30.01 -2.72 -20.40
C ARG A 156 28.62 -2.09 -20.21
N GLU A 157 27.70 -2.77 -19.52
CA GLU A 157 26.34 -2.26 -19.29
C GLU A 157 26.34 -1.08 -18.30
N LYS A 158 27.18 -1.11 -17.27
CA LYS A 158 27.40 0.02 -16.36
C LYS A 158 27.88 1.27 -17.12
N ALA A 159 28.80 1.13 -18.04
CA ALA A 159 29.29 2.27 -18.88
C ALA A 159 28.12 2.88 -19.69
N LYS A 160 27.24 2.06 -20.26
CA LYS A 160 26.06 2.53 -21.00
C LYS A 160 25.09 3.31 -20.09
N VAL A 161 24.76 2.76 -18.90
CA VAL A 161 23.87 3.39 -17.92
C VAL A 161 24.44 4.73 -17.46
N LEU A 162 25.73 4.84 -17.26
CA LEU A 162 26.39 6.08 -16.85
C LEU A 162 26.45 7.13 -17.96
N ALA A 163 26.47 6.69 -19.22
CA ALA A 163 26.50 7.58 -20.40
C ALA A 163 25.12 8.11 -20.82
N GLU A 164 24.02 7.54 -20.28
CA GLU A 164 22.66 8.08 -20.49
C GLU A 164 22.58 9.49 -19.89
N PRO A 165 22.04 10.50 -20.62
CA PRO A 165 21.91 11.88 -20.17
C PRO A 165 20.95 12.05 -18.97
#